data_71bbdc64d7682592559e67354a1b469d
#
_entry.id   71bbdc64d7682592559e67354a1b469d
#
_cell.length_a   1.000
_cell.length_b   1.000
_cell.length_c   1.000
_cell.angle_alpha   90.00
_cell.angle_beta   90.00
_cell.angle_gamma   90.00
#
_symmetry.space_group_name_H-M   'P 1'
#
loop_
_entity.id
_entity.type
_entity.pdbx_description
1 polymer ?
#
loop_
_entity_poly.entity_id
_entity_poly.type
_entity_poly.pdbx_seq_one_letter_code
_entity_poly.pdbx_strand_id
1 'polypeptide(L)'
;HIDHSGLIPLLYVNGFRGQVFATSATADLCTVMLKDSAHIQMFEAEWRNRKAKRADRTLKEFVPLYDIEAAINVMKQFVGCEYGSIIEIADGIKIRFIDAGHLLGSASIEVWLEENGVSKKLVFSGDIGNINKPIVKDPGYLTYADYVIMESTYGDRSHGGTPDYIKELVKVFKRTFDRGGNVVIPSFAVGRTQELLYFIRKIKENRLIDRDFDVYMDSPLAIEATNIFIKNIS
;
A
#
# COMPACT_ATOMS: atom_id res chain seq x y z
N HIS A 1 1.52 -0.98 -2.42
CA HIS A 1 2.17 -0.02 -1.51
C HIS A 1 3.43 0.59 -2.14
N ILE A 2 4.13 1.46 -1.40
CA ILE A 2 5.22 2.27 -1.95
C ILE A 2 6.39 1.43 -2.49
N ASP A 3 6.66 0.27 -1.93
CA ASP A 3 7.73 -0.64 -2.37
C ASP A 3 7.53 -1.12 -3.81
N HIS A 4 6.28 -1.21 -4.27
CA HIS A 4 5.94 -1.62 -5.64
C HIS A 4 5.75 -0.43 -6.59
N SER A 5 5.34 0.73 -6.08
CA SER A 5 4.98 1.91 -6.90
C SER A 5 5.99 3.05 -6.84
N GLY A 6 6.85 3.08 -5.82
CA GLY A 6 7.67 4.23 -5.48
C GLY A 6 8.69 4.68 -6.55
N LEU A 7 9.01 3.82 -7.51
CA LEU A 7 9.90 4.17 -8.63
C LEU A 7 9.15 4.57 -9.92
N ILE A 8 7.82 4.54 -9.93
CA ILE A 8 7.04 4.94 -11.12
C ILE A 8 7.31 6.40 -11.53
N PRO A 9 7.40 7.39 -10.61
CA PRO A 9 7.75 8.75 -11.00
C PRO A 9 9.14 8.86 -11.61
N LEU A 10 10.09 8.00 -11.23
CA LEU A 10 11.43 7.98 -11.85
C LEU A 10 11.37 7.53 -13.32
N LEU A 11 10.47 6.61 -13.68
CA LEU A 11 10.24 6.27 -15.08
C LEU A 11 9.76 7.49 -15.87
N TYR A 12 8.85 8.28 -15.29
CA TYR A 12 8.36 9.52 -15.89
C TYR A 12 9.51 10.53 -16.10
N VAL A 13 10.36 10.73 -15.10
CA VAL A 13 11.55 11.62 -15.20
C VAL A 13 12.48 11.15 -16.32
N ASN A 14 12.64 9.84 -16.51
CA ASN A 14 13.47 9.25 -17.58
C ASN A 14 12.74 9.16 -18.95
N GLY A 15 11.62 9.84 -19.11
CA GLY A 15 10.95 9.98 -20.40
C GLY A 15 9.85 8.96 -20.71
N PHE A 16 9.49 8.07 -19.79
CA PHE A 16 8.34 7.19 -19.97
C PHE A 16 7.04 8.01 -20.06
N ARG A 17 6.24 7.71 -21.09
CA ARG A 17 4.95 8.39 -21.34
C ARG A 17 3.81 7.39 -21.66
N GLY A 18 4.07 6.11 -21.48
CA GLY A 18 3.07 5.06 -21.66
C GLY A 18 2.04 5.02 -20.53
N GLN A 19 1.05 4.17 -20.65
CA GLN A 19 0.04 3.93 -19.63
C GLN A 19 0.59 3.08 -18.48
N VAL A 20 0.12 3.35 -17.27
CA VAL A 20 0.40 2.57 -16.05
C VAL A 20 -0.92 1.97 -15.58
N PHE A 21 -1.10 0.69 -15.81
CA PHE A 21 -2.30 -0.03 -15.42
C PHE A 21 -2.20 -0.45 -13.95
N ALA A 22 -3.23 -0.16 -13.17
CA ALA A 22 -3.31 -0.52 -11.77
C ALA A 22 -4.78 -0.73 -11.39
N THR A 23 -5.06 -1.40 -10.27
CA THR A 23 -6.43 -1.39 -9.74
C THR A 23 -6.84 0.05 -9.41
N SER A 24 -8.14 0.35 -9.52
CA SER A 24 -8.68 1.70 -9.26
C SER A 24 -8.27 2.20 -7.86
N ALA A 25 -8.37 1.34 -6.86
CA ALA A 25 -7.96 1.69 -5.50
C ALA A 25 -6.44 1.91 -5.34
N THR A 26 -5.61 1.14 -6.05
CA THR A 26 -4.15 1.38 -6.10
C THR A 26 -3.84 2.72 -6.77
N ALA A 27 -4.50 3.06 -7.87
CA ALA A 27 -4.34 4.36 -8.52
C ALA A 27 -4.70 5.51 -7.55
N ASP A 28 -5.84 5.40 -6.85
CA ASP A 28 -6.23 6.37 -5.82
C ASP A 28 -5.15 6.51 -4.72
N LEU A 29 -4.66 5.41 -4.16
CA LEU A 29 -3.61 5.42 -3.12
C LEU A 29 -2.29 6.01 -3.64
N CYS A 30 -1.90 5.74 -4.88
CA CYS A 30 -0.70 6.31 -5.48
C CYS A 30 -0.74 7.83 -5.54
N THR A 31 -1.93 8.45 -5.66
CA THR A 31 -2.05 9.93 -5.68
C THR A 31 -1.48 10.58 -4.42
N VAL A 32 -1.58 9.92 -3.28
CA VAL A 32 -1.09 10.43 -1.99
C VAL A 32 0.29 9.86 -1.64
N MET A 33 0.52 8.57 -1.83
CA MET A 33 1.78 7.92 -1.47
C MET A 33 2.97 8.40 -2.29
N LEU A 34 2.81 8.62 -3.61
CA LEU A 34 3.91 9.08 -4.45
C LEU A 34 4.31 10.53 -4.16
N LYS A 35 3.37 11.39 -3.80
CA LYS A 35 3.65 12.75 -3.34
C LYS A 35 4.39 12.76 -2.00
N ASP A 36 3.94 11.93 -1.06
CA ASP A 36 4.58 11.80 0.24
C ASP A 36 6.03 11.29 0.09
N SER A 37 6.22 10.26 -0.75
CA SER A 37 7.56 9.73 -1.07
C SER A 37 8.47 10.80 -1.69
N ALA A 38 7.96 11.60 -2.63
CA ALA A 38 8.70 12.72 -3.23
C ALA A 38 9.11 13.74 -2.16
N HIS A 39 8.17 14.12 -1.28
CA HIS A 39 8.42 15.05 -0.19
C HIS A 39 9.53 14.56 0.74
N ILE A 40 9.46 13.29 1.15
CA ILE A 40 10.48 12.65 2.02
C ILE A 40 11.85 12.69 1.35
N GLN A 41 11.95 12.30 0.07
CA GLN A 41 13.22 12.30 -0.68
C GLN A 41 13.82 13.71 -0.81
N MET A 42 12.99 14.72 -1.10
CA MET A 42 13.41 16.11 -1.17
C MET A 42 13.93 16.60 0.18
N PHE A 43 13.21 16.32 1.26
CA PHE A 43 13.61 16.69 2.61
C PHE A 43 14.93 16.01 3.03
N GLU A 44 15.08 14.71 2.73
CA GLU A 44 16.33 13.99 3.01
C GLU A 44 17.50 14.54 2.21
N ALA A 45 17.32 14.86 0.94
CA ALA A 45 18.36 15.45 0.10
C ALA A 45 18.81 16.81 0.67
N GLU A 46 17.88 17.69 1.02
CA GLU A 46 18.18 18.97 1.65
C GLU A 46 18.90 18.80 2.98
N TRP A 47 18.44 17.87 3.83
CA TRP A 47 19.07 17.61 5.12
C TRP A 47 20.51 17.12 4.95
N ARG A 48 20.76 16.17 4.04
CA ARG A 48 22.10 15.66 3.72
C ARG A 48 23.01 16.76 3.20
N ASN A 49 22.51 17.60 2.31
CA ASN A 49 23.28 18.72 1.73
C ASN A 49 23.62 19.76 2.80
N ARG A 50 22.69 20.13 3.69
CA ARG A 50 22.97 21.02 4.83
C ARG A 50 24.00 20.43 5.79
N LYS A 51 23.92 19.11 6.07
CA LYS A 51 24.89 18.42 6.94
C LYS A 51 26.29 18.39 6.30
N ALA A 52 26.39 18.12 4.99
CA ALA A 52 27.65 18.13 4.24
C ALA A 52 28.33 19.52 4.28
N LYS A 53 27.56 20.59 4.01
CA LYS A 53 28.07 21.98 4.08
C LYS A 53 28.60 22.34 5.48
N ARG A 54 27.92 21.93 6.54
CA ARG A 54 28.38 22.18 7.93
C ARG A 54 29.65 21.43 8.30
N ALA A 55 29.91 20.29 7.65
CA ALA A 55 31.08 19.45 7.91
C ALA A 55 32.27 19.81 6.99
N ASP A 56 32.17 20.91 6.25
CA ASP A 56 33.18 21.38 5.23
C ASP A 56 33.65 20.25 4.29
N ARG A 57 32.71 19.38 3.91
CA ARG A 57 32.98 18.27 3.01
C ARG A 57 32.56 18.66 1.60
N THR A 58 33.48 18.63 0.67
CA THR A 58 33.24 18.76 -0.78
C THR A 58 32.61 17.44 -1.29
N LEU A 59 31.31 17.23 -0.99
CA LEU A 59 30.56 16.07 -1.47
C LEU A 59 29.70 16.49 -2.67
N LYS A 60 29.50 15.54 -3.59
CA LYS A 60 28.52 15.71 -4.67
C LYS A 60 27.16 16.00 -4.03
N GLU A 61 26.43 16.97 -4.55
CA GLU A 61 25.11 17.34 -4.08
C GLU A 61 24.16 16.13 -4.18
N PHE A 62 23.41 15.88 -3.09
CA PHE A 62 22.35 14.89 -3.07
C PHE A 62 21.13 15.48 -3.77
N VAL A 63 20.63 14.75 -4.76
CA VAL A 63 19.43 15.11 -5.51
C VAL A 63 18.39 14.01 -5.29
N PRO A 64 17.12 14.34 -5.07
CA PRO A 64 16.05 13.34 -4.99
C PRO A 64 15.92 12.60 -6.32
N LEU A 65 15.42 11.37 -6.30
CA LEU A 65 15.17 10.59 -7.52
C LEU A 65 14.11 11.25 -8.41
N TYR A 66 13.14 11.91 -7.79
CA TYR A 66 12.09 12.69 -8.42
C TYR A 66 11.52 13.70 -7.41
N ASP A 67 10.86 14.70 -7.91
CA ASP A 67 10.19 15.73 -7.12
C ASP A 67 8.66 15.53 -7.08
N ILE A 68 7.97 16.41 -6.37
CA ILE A 68 6.51 16.40 -6.24
C ILE A 68 5.82 16.59 -7.59
N GLU A 69 6.38 17.41 -8.48
CA GLU A 69 5.81 17.66 -9.80
C GLU A 69 5.82 16.39 -10.66
N ALA A 70 6.92 15.65 -10.67
CA ALA A 70 6.99 14.36 -11.35
C ALA A 70 5.99 13.34 -10.78
N ALA A 71 5.85 13.29 -9.44
CA ALA A 71 4.88 12.42 -8.78
C ALA A 71 3.42 12.78 -9.15
N ILE A 72 3.09 14.07 -9.30
CA ILE A 72 1.77 14.51 -9.75
C ILE A 72 1.55 14.21 -11.24
N ASN A 73 2.55 14.48 -12.06
CA ASN A 73 2.41 14.36 -13.51
C ASN A 73 2.30 12.90 -13.98
N VAL A 74 3.02 11.97 -13.34
CA VAL A 74 2.92 10.55 -13.68
C VAL A 74 1.52 9.98 -13.43
N MET A 75 0.77 10.54 -12.48
CA MET A 75 -0.61 10.11 -12.22
C MET A 75 -1.54 10.27 -13.42
N LYS A 76 -1.23 11.16 -14.36
CA LYS A 76 -1.98 11.33 -15.61
C LYS A 76 -1.86 10.12 -16.55
N GLN A 77 -0.90 9.24 -16.31
CA GLN A 77 -0.65 8.01 -17.07
C GLN A 77 -1.35 6.79 -16.45
N PHE A 78 -1.87 6.92 -15.22
CA PHE A 78 -2.54 5.82 -14.55
C PHE A 78 -3.89 5.51 -15.19
N VAL A 79 -4.13 4.23 -15.39
CA VAL A 79 -5.41 3.67 -15.85
C VAL A 79 -5.93 2.75 -14.77
N GLY A 80 -7.02 3.15 -14.12
CA GLY A 80 -7.70 2.34 -13.11
C GLY A 80 -8.42 1.17 -13.74
N CYS A 81 -8.18 -0.04 -13.22
CA CYS A 81 -8.73 -1.28 -13.71
C CYS A 81 -9.56 -1.97 -12.63
N GLU A 82 -10.63 -2.63 -13.05
CA GLU A 82 -11.46 -3.44 -12.15
C GLU A 82 -10.89 -4.86 -11.99
N TYR A 83 -11.05 -5.43 -10.79
CA TYR A 83 -10.68 -6.82 -10.55
C TYR A 83 -11.45 -7.78 -11.47
N GLY A 84 -10.79 -8.84 -11.90
CA GLY A 84 -11.37 -9.90 -12.72
C GLY A 84 -11.53 -9.57 -14.20
N SER A 85 -11.45 -8.31 -14.60
CA SER A 85 -11.57 -7.87 -16.00
C SER A 85 -10.29 -8.17 -16.78
N ILE A 86 -10.43 -8.80 -17.95
CA ILE A 86 -9.31 -8.99 -18.88
C ILE A 86 -9.18 -7.74 -19.73
N ILE A 87 -7.99 -7.18 -19.79
CA ILE A 87 -7.68 -5.95 -20.50
C ILE A 87 -6.55 -6.25 -21.49
N GLU A 88 -6.78 -5.94 -22.76
CA GLU A 88 -5.75 -5.98 -23.79
C GLU A 88 -4.99 -4.65 -23.76
N ILE A 89 -3.69 -4.72 -23.42
CA ILE A 89 -2.83 -3.53 -23.22
C ILE A 89 -1.93 -3.26 -24.42
N ALA A 90 -1.69 -4.27 -25.24
CA ALA A 90 -1.02 -4.21 -26.52
C ALA A 90 -1.41 -5.43 -27.35
N ASP A 91 -1.07 -5.42 -28.64
CA ASP A 91 -1.27 -6.58 -29.51
C ASP A 91 -0.58 -7.82 -28.92
N GLY A 92 -1.34 -8.90 -28.72
CA GLY A 92 -0.88 -10.13 -28.10
C GLY A 92 -0.58 -10.04 -26.59
N ILE A 93 -0.89 -8.93 -25.91
CA ILE A 93 -0.64 -8.80 -24.47
C ILE A 93 -1.94 -8.45 -23.74
N LYS A 94 -2.39 -9.35 -22.85
CA LYS A 94 -3.56 -9.15 -22.00
C LYS A 94 -3.17 -9.28 -20.54
N ILE A 95 -3.86 -8.51 -19.68
CA ILE A 95 -3.66 -8.55 -18.23
C ILE A 95 -4.99 -8.74 -17.51
N ARG A 96 -4.93 -9.25 -16.29
CA ARG A 96 -6.04 -9.26 -15.33
C ARG A 96 -5.51 -9.10 -13.91
N PHE A 97 -6.20 -8.29 -13.11
CA PHE A 97 -5.92 -8.13 -11.68
C PHE A 97 -6.86 -9.04 -10.87
N ILE A 98 -6.29 -9.84 -9.99
CA ILE A 98 -7.03 -10.68 -9.02
C ILE A 98 -6.70 -10.17 -7.63
N ASP A 99 -7.72 -9.93 -6.79
CA ASP A 99 -7.50 -9.42 -5.44
C ASP A 99 -6.53 -10.32 -4.66
N ALA A 100 -5.45 -9.74 -4.17
CA ALA A 100 -4.44 -10.46 -3.39
C ALA A 100 -4.74 -10.48 -1.89
N GLY A 101 -5.78 -9.79 -1.41
CA GLY A 101 -6.21 -9.77 -0.01
C GLY A 101 -5.19 -9.20 0.97
N HIS A 102 -4.18 -8.48 0.49
CA HIS A 102 -3.09 -7.97 1.32
C HIS A 102 -3.39 -6.58 1.87
N LEU A 103 -3.66 -5.64 0.99
CA LEU A 103 -4.08 -4.26 1.27
C LEU A 103 -5.18 -3.84 0.29
N LEU A 104 -5.81 -2.70 0.55
CA LEU A 104 -6.74 -2.10 -0.41
C LEU A 104 -6.03 -1.90 -1.75
N GLY A 105 -6.62 -2.41 -2.82
CA GLY A 105 -6.07 -2.32 -4.17
C GLY A 105 -5.00 -3.35 -4.52
N SER A 106 -4.51 -4.16 -3.55
CA SER A 106 -3.50 -5.19 -3.82
C SER A 106 -4.00 -6.23 -4.82
N ALA A 107 -3.13 -6.65 -5.72
CA ALA A 107 -3.50 -7.63 -6.74
C ALA A 107 -2.36 -8.60 -7.07
N SER A 108 -2.73 -9.84 -7.34
CA SER A 108 -1.96 -10.71 -8.20
C SER A 108 -2.28 -10.38 -9.65
N ILE A 109 -1.26 -10.38 -10.50
CA ILE A 109 -1.40 -9.98 -11.90
C ILE A 109 -1.21 -11.20 -12.79
N GLU A 110 -2.21 -11.51 -13.59
CA GLU A 110 -2.12 -12.47 -14.68
C GLU A 110 -1.78 -11.73 -15.97
N VAL A 111 -0.80 -12.25 -16.71
CA VAL A 111 -0.36 -11.71 -17.99
C VAL A 111 -0.40 -12.81 -19.03
N TRP A 112 -1.15 -12.63 -20.10
CA TRP A 112 -1.13 -13.51 -21.27
C TRP A 112 -0.29 -12.86 -22.37
N LEU A 113 0.64 -13.61 -22.89
CA LEU A 113 1.51 -13.23 -24.01
C LEU A 113 1.23 -14.17 -25.18
N GLU A 114 0.94 -13.60 -26.34
CA GLU A 114 0.70 -14.35 -27.55
C GLU A 114 1.60 -13.81 -28.67
N GLU A 115 2.44 -14.67 -29.23
CA GLU A 115 3.31 -14.35 -30.35
C GLU A 115 3.49 -15.58 -31.25
N ASN A 116 3.37 -15.42 -32.58
CA ASN A 116 3.55 -16.48 -33.60
C ASN A 116 2.72 -17.75 -33.31
N GLY A 117 1.50 -17.60 -32.81
CA GLY A 117 0.60 -18.71 -32.46
C GLY A 117 0.97 -19.47 -31.18
N VAL A 118 1.95 -18.99 -30.42
CA VAL A 118 2.30 -19.50 -29.09
C VAL A 118 1.73 -18.57 -28.02
N SER A 119 0.94 -19.13 -27.12
CA SER A 119 0.41 -18.40 -25.96
C SER A 119 1.07 -18.88 -24.66
N LYS A 120 1.43 -17.95 -23.79
CA LYS A 120 1.98 -18.20 -22.46
C LYS A 120 1.27 -17.35 -21.42
N LYS A 121 1.01 -17.94 -20.24
CA LYS A 121 0.43 -17.23 -19.10
C LYS A 121 1.46 -17.10 -17.98
N LEU A 122 1.74 -15.86 -17.60
CA LEU A 122 2.56 -15.53 -16.44
C LEU A 122 1.67 -15.06 -15.30
N VAL A 123 2.09 -15.34 -14.08
CA VAL A 123 1.46 -14.83 -12.86
C VAL A 123 2.51 -14.14 -11.99
N PHE A 124 2.21 -12.92 -11.59
CA PHE A 124 2.95 -12.19 -10.58
C PHE A 124 2.08 -12.12 -9.31
N SER A 125 2.52 -12.72 -8.21
CA SER A 125 1.71 -12.80 -7.00
C SER A 125 1.44 -11.44 -6.37
N GLY A 126 2.36 -10.50 -6.50
CA GLY A 126 2.44 -9.38 -5.58
C GLY A 126 2.60 -9.89 -4.14
N ASP A 127 2.26 -9.06 -3.16
CA ASP A 127 2.17 -9.48 -1.77
C ASP A 127 0.81 -10.12 -1.51
N ILE A 128 0.81 -11.36 -1.04
CA ILE A 128 -0.41 -12.13 -0.79
C ILE A 128 -0.88 -11.91 0.66
N GLY A 129 -2.15 -11.57 0.80
CA GLY A 129 -2.77 -11.41 2.11
C GLY A 129 -3.18 -12.71 2.75
N ASN A 130 -3.64 -12.60 3.98
CA ASN A 130 -4.20 -13.72 4.72
C ASN A 130 -5.74 -13.71 4.61
N ILE A 131 -6.37 -14.84 4.82
CA ILE A 131 -7.84 -14.97 4.85
C ILE A 131 -8.42 -14.36 6.13
N ASN A 132 -9.70 -14.00 6.09
CA ASN A 132 -10.48 -13.46 7.21
C ASN A 132 -9.89 -12.18 7.81
N LYS A 133 -9.21 -11.35 7.02
CA LYS A 133 -8.76 -10.02 7.46
C LYS A 133 -9.93 -9.03 7.46
N PRO A 134 -10.00 -8.13 8.45
CA PRO A 134 -10.96 -7.03 8.38
C PRO A 134 -10.63 -6.07 7.24
N ILE A 135 -11.63 -5.41 6.71
CA ILE A 135 -11.56 -4.30 5.73
C ILE A 135 -10.94 -4.60 4.36
N VAL A 136 -10.45 -5.80 4.11
CA VAL A 136 -10.00 -6.28 2.80
C VAL A 136 -10.66 -7.61 2.48
N LYS A 137 -10.80 -7.94 1.20
CA LYS A 137 -11.33 -9.23 0.76
C LYS A 137 -10.28 -10.33 0.96
N ASP A 138 -10.72 -11.57 1.00
CA ASP A 138 -9.81 -12.70 0.95
C ASP A 138 -9.10 -12.77 -0.41
N PRO A 139 -7.86 -13.30 -0.48
CA PRO A 139 -7.14 -13.44 -1.74
C PRO A 139 -7.88 -14.37 -2.70
N GLY A 140 -7.98 -13.96 -3.97
CA GLY A 140 -8.53 -14.76 -5.05
C GLY A 140 -7.56 -15.86 -5.47
N TYR A 141 -8.12 -17.02 -5.88
CA TYR A 141 -7.33 -18.16 -6.36
C TYR A 141 -7.02 -18.06 -7.83
N LEU A 142 -5.80 -18.46 -8.18
CA LEU A 142 -5.31 -18.56 -9.56
C LEU A 142 -5.25 -20.04 -9.93
N THR A 143 -5.80 -20.40 -11.09
CA THR A 143 -6.01 -21.82 -11.45
C THR A 143 -4.93 -22.43 -12.31
N TYR A 144 -4.20 -21.61 -13.09
CA TYR A 144 -3.17 -22.08 -14.03
C TYR A 144 -2.20 -20.96 -14.38
N ALA A 145 -0.94 -21.31 -14.57
CA ALA A 145 0.08 -20.45 -15.18
C ALA A 145 1.19 -21.32 -15.80
N ASP A 146 1.81 -20.84 -16.88
CA ASP A 146 3.05 -21.42 -17.40
C ASP A 146 4.25 -21.00 -16.52
N TYR A 147 4.24 -19.77 -16.01
CA TYR A 147 5.29 -19.22 -15.16
C TYR A 147 4.68 -18.46 -13.98
N VAL A 148 5.27 -18.64 -12.79
CA VAL A 148 4.85 -17.97 -11.56
C VAL A 148 6.04 -17.24 -10.97
N ILE A 149 5.88 -15.94 -10.73
CA ILE A 149 6.79 -15.08 -9.97
C ILE A 149 6.07 -14.71 -8.68
N MET A 150 6.54 -15.20 -7.53
CA MET A 150 5.84 -15.03 -6.28
C MET A 150 6.76 -14.62 -5.13
N GLU A 151 6.17 -13.91 -4.15
CA GLU A 151 6.83 -13.62 -2.90
C GLU A 151 7.20 -14.90 -2.12
N SER A 152 8.16 -14.77 -1.20
CA SER A 152 8.55 -15.83 -0.28
C SER A 152 8.88 -15.33 1.11
N THR A 153 8.26 -14.24 1.54
CA THR A 153 8.53 -13.55 2.81
C THR A 153 8.39 -14.47 4.02
N TYR A 154 7.41 -15.36 3.99
CA TYR A 154 7.19 -16.39 5.00
C TYR A 154 7.35 -17.82 4.45
N GLY A 155 8.20 -17.99 3.42
CA GLY A 155 8.41 -19.29 2.78
C GLY A 155 9.07 -20.35 3.66
N ASP A 156 9.75 -19.93 4.72
CA ASP A 156 10.47 -20.79 5.67
C ASP A 156 9.76 -20.98 7.02
N ARG A 157 8.62 -20.30 7.25
CA ARG A 157 7.93 -20.31 8.55
C ARG A 157 6.44 -20.04 8.42
N SER A 158 5.69 -20.49 9.42
CA SER A 158 4.27 -20.18 9.56
C SER A 158 4.06 -19.04 10.56
N HIS A 159 3.04 -18.23 10.32
CA HIS A 159 2.51 -17.36 11.36
C HIS A 159 1.91 -18.22 12.50
N GLY A 160 2.11 -17.81 13.74
CA GLY A 160 1.35 -18.35 14.87
C GLY A 160 -0.14 -18.05 14.70
N GLY A 161 -0.99 -18.65 15.55
CA GLY A 161 -2.44 -18.38 15.52
C GLY A 161 -2.73 -16.87 15.61
N THR A 162 -3.77 -16.43 14.92
CA THR A 162 -4.21 -15.04 14.93
C THR A 162 -4.73 -14.67 16.33
N PRO A 163 -4.09 -13.73 17.04
CA PRO A 163 -4.59 -13.31 18.35
C PRO A 163 -5.92 -12.57 18.22
N ASP A 164 -6.72 -12.62 19.27
CA ASP A 164 -7.89 -11.76 19.38
C ASP A 164 -7.43 -10.31 19.65
N TYR A 165 -7.23 -9.56 18.57
CA TYR A 165 -6.74 -8.18 18.63
C TYR A 165 -7.65 -7.27 19.46
N ILE A 166 -8.98 -7.47 19.40
CA ILE A 166 -9.94 -6.68 20.18
C ILE A 166 -9.71 -6.91 21.66
N LYS A 167 -9.62 -8.17 22.09
CA LYS A 167 -9.38 -8.54 23.49
C LYS A 167 -8.07 -7.99 24.01
N GLU A 168 -7.00 -8.07 23.22
CA GLU A 168 -5.68 -7.55 23.62
C GLU A 168 -5.67 -6.01 23.70
N LEU A 169 -6.27 -5.33 22.73
CA LEU A 169 -6.43 -3.87 22.78
C LEU A 169 -7.26 -3.43 24.00
N VAL A 170 -8.37 -4.09 24.30
CA VAL A 170 -9.20 -3.78 25.48
C VAL A 170 -8.38 -3.91 26.77
N LYS A 171 -7.57 -4.94 26.93
CA LYS A 171 -6.69 -5.09 28.11
C LYS A 171 -5.71 -3.91 28.25
N VAL A 172 -5.06 -3.52 27.12
CA VAL A 172 -4.12 -2.40 27.11
C VAL A 172 -4.83 -1.09 27.45
N PHE A 173 -5.97 -0.83 26.84
CA PHE A 173 -6.74 0.38 27.04
C PHE A 173 -7.23 0.50 28.48
N LYS A 174 -7.88 -0.52 29.05
CA LYS A 174 -8.34 -0.53 30.45
C LYS A 174 -7.18 -0.23 31.39
N ARG A 175 -6.11 -1.03 31.32
CA ARG A 175 -4.92 -0.84 32.17
C ARG A 175 -4.32 0.57 32.10
N THR A 176 -4.33 1.18 30.92
CA THR A 176 -3.73 2.50 30.72
C THR A 176 -4.66 3.61 31.18
N PHE A 177 -5.93 3.52 30.84
CA PHE A 177 -6.92 4.52 31.21
C PHE A 177 -7.21 4.54 32.71
N ASP A 178 -7.20 3.38 33.40
CA ASP A 178 -7.37 3.29 34.87
C ASP A 178 -6.27 4.08 35.61
N ARG A 179 -5.12 4.27 34.97
CA ARG A 179 -4.00 5.07 35.51
C ARG A 179 -3.99 6.51 34.98
N GLY A 180 -5.01 6.96 34.27
CA GLY A 180 -5.08 8.30 33.66
C GLY A 180 -4.12 8.52 32.50
N GLY A 181 -3.55 7.46 31.91
CA GLY A 181 -2.61 7.56 30.81
C GLY A 181 -3.24 7.57 29.43
N ASN A 182 -2.45 7.87 28.40
CA ASN A 182 -2.80 7.80 26.99
C ASN A 182 -2.12 6.59 26.33
N VAL A 183 -2.77 6.02 25.32
CA VAL A 183 -2.21 4.94 24.49
C VAL A 183 -1.73 5.53 23.18
N VAL A 184 -0.44 5.30 22.86
CA VAL A 184 0.16 5.68 21.58
C VAL A 184 0.45 4.41 20.80
N ILE A 185 -0.06 4.33 19.57
CA ILE A 185 0.07 3.16 18.70
C ILE A 185 0.81 3.57 17.42
N PRO A 186 2.11 3.27 17.29
CA PRO A 186 2.83 3.47 16.05
C PRO A 186 2.33 2.48 14.99
N SER A 187 1.97 2.98 13.81
CA SER A 187 1.48 2.15 12.71
C SER A 187 1.79 2.78 11.35
N PHE A 188 1.87 1.94 10.32
CA PHE A 188 1.97 2.42 8.95
C PHE A 188 0.70 3.17 8.55
N ALA A 189 0.88 4.26 7.79
CA ALA A 189 -0.21 5.15 7.37
C ALA A 189 -1.26 4.44 6.50
N VAL A 190 -0.84 3.46 5.70
CA VAL A 190 -1.71 2.67 4.80
C VAL A 190 -1.82 1.24 5.31
N GLY A 191 -3.04 0.75 5.43
CA GLY A 191 -3.39 -0.61 5.84
C GLY A 191 -3.52 -0.76 7.35
N ARG A 192 -2.42 -0.77 8.10
CA ARG A 192 -2.44 -1.03 9.54
C ARG A 192 -3.22 0.03 10.35
N THR A 193 -3.12 1.30 10.00
CA THR A 193 -3.90 2.35 10.66
C THR A 193 -5.39 2.13 10.49
N GLN A 194 -5.86 1.80 9.29
CA GLN A 194 -7.28 1.58 9.00
C GLN A 194 -7.79 0.31 9.70
N GLU A 195 -6.99 -0.74 9.77
CA GLU A 195 -7.30 -1.96 10.52
C GLU A 195 -7.46 -1.67 12.03
N LEU A 196 -6.56 -0.87 12.60
CA LEU A 196 -6.66 -0.43 14.01
C LEU A 196 -7.91 0.41 14.26
N LEU A 197 -8.23 1.34 13.37
CA LEU A 197 -9.46 2.14 13.45
C LEU A 197 -10.71 1.24 13.41
N TYR A 198 -10.71 0.20 12.59
CA TYR A 198 -11.78 -0.80 12.57
C TYR A 198 -11.93 -1.50 13.93
N PHE A 199 -10.84 -1.99 14.53
CA PHE A 199 -10.89 -2.64 15.85
C PHE A 199 -11.34 -1.67 16.95
N ILE A 200 -10.84 -0.43 16.95
CA ILE A 200 -11.22 0.60 17.93
C ILE A 200 -12.70 0.94 17.78
N ARG A 201 -13.21 1.06 16.55
CA ARG A 201 -14.65 1.23 16.29
C ARG A 201 -15.45 0.08 16.89
N LYS A 202 -15.04 -1.18 16.69
CA LYS A 202 -15.72 -2.35 17.29
C LYS A 202 -15.68 -2.33 18.81
N ILE A 203 -14.60 -1.87 19.43
CA ILE A 203 -14.51 -1.71 20.89
C ILE A 203 -15.53 -0.68 21.38
N LYS A 204 -15.67 0.46 20.70
CA LYS A 204 -16.64 1.52 21.06
C LYS A 204 -18.08 1.07 20.80
N GLU A 205 -18.40 0.51 19.63
CA GLU A 205 -19.73 0.02 19.26
C GLU A 205 -20.24 -1.02 20.27
N ASN A 206 -19.39 -1.96 20.68
CA ASN A 206 -19.73 -3.03 21.63
C ASN A 206 -19.57 -2.62 23.10
N ARG A 207 -19.23 -1.37 23.39
CA ARG A 207 -19.05 -0.84 24.75
C ARG A 207 -18.12 -1.72 25.62
N LEU A 208 -17.01 -2.20 25.04
CA LEU A 208 -16.07 -3.08 25.75
C LEU A 208 -15.22 -2.34 26.78
N ILE A 209 -15.32 -1.02 26.83
CA ILE A 209 -14.68 -0.12 27.78
C ILE A 209 -15.78 0.78 28.37
N ASP A 210 -15.86 0.84 29.70
CA ASP A 210 -16.93 1.49 30.45
C ASP A 210 -16.85 3.03 30.50
N ARG A 211 -15.98 3.63 29.67
CA ARG A 211 -15.82 5.08 29.53
C ARG A 211 -15.66 5.44 28.05
N ASP A 212 -16.06 6.64 27.70
CA ASP A 212 -15.74 7.17 26.38
C ASP A 212 -14.29 7.65 26.33
N PHE A 213 -13.70 7.61 25.15
CA PHE A 213 -12.34 8.04 24.88
C PHE A 213 -12.21 8.57 23.46
N ASP A 214 -11.33 9.55 23.27
CA ASP A 214 -11.05 10.11 21.95
C ASP A 214 -9.97 9.31 21.22
N VAL A 215 -10.03 9.36 19.89
CA VAL A 215 -9.07 8.72 19.00
C VAL A 215 -8.53 9.77 18.04
N TYR A 216 -7.23 9.97 18.06
CA TYR A 216 -6.54 10.93 17.22
C TYR A 216 -5.65 10.21 16.22
N MET A 217 -5.69 10.62 14.98
CA MET A 217 -4.81 10.15 13.92
C MET A 217 -3.89 11.30 13.51
N ASP A 218 -2.65 11.25 14.02
CA ASP A 218 -1.64 12.29 13.83
C ASP A 218 -0.72 11.98 12.64
N SER A 219 -1.32 11.90 11.44
CA SER A 219 -0.60 11.67 10.19
C SER A 219 -1.45 12.15 9.01
N PRO A 220 -1.04 13.19 8.29
CA PRO A 220 -1.74 13.64 7.07
C PRO A 220 -1.92 12.53 6.04
N LEU A 221 -0.86 11.73 5.78
CA LEU A 221 -0.94 10.60 4.86
C LEU A 221 -1.96 9.55 5.31
N ALA A 222 -2.01 9.23 6.61
CA ALA A 222 -2.97 8.27 7.14
C ALA A 222 -4.42 8.79 7.02
N ILE A 223 -4.64 10.10 7.19
CA ILE A 223 -5.96 10.72 7.02
C ILE A 223 -6.41 10.60 5.56
N GLU A 224 -5.57 10.99 4.61
CA GLU A 224 -5.88 10.90 3.18
C GLU A 224 -6.09 9.45 2.74
N ALA A 225 -5.23 8.53 3.17
CA ALA A 225 -5.39 7.10 2.92
C ALA A 225 -6.72 6.56 3.48
N THR A 226 -7.11 6.97 4.69
CA THR A 226 -8.38 6.53 5.30
C THR A 226 -9.59 7.01 4.49
N ASN A 227 -9.56 8.22 3.95
CA ASN A 227 -10.60 8.72 3.07
C ASN A 227 -10.71 7.88 1.77
N ILE A 228 -9.57 7.45 1.22
CA ILE A 228 -9.53 6.55 0.07
C ILE A 228 -10.11 5.18 0.43
N PHE A 229 -9.78 4.63 1.60
CA PHE A 229 -10.40 3.39 2.09
C PHE A 229 -11.91 3.50 2.19
N ILE A 230 -12.44 4.57 2.81
CA ILE A 230 -13.88 4.80 2.94
C ILE A 230 -14.57 4.82 1.57
N LYS A 231 -13.97 5.50 0.58
CA LYS A 231 -14.49 5.57 -0.79
C LYS A 231 -14.55 4.22 -1.50
N ASN A 232 -13.62 3.31 -1.21
CA ASN A 232 -13.43 2.06 -1.96
C ASN A 232 -13.95 0.80 -1.24
N ILE A 233 -14.41 0.90 0.03
CA ILE A 233 -14.97 -0.23 0.79
C ILE A 233 -16.51 -0.26 0.69
N SER A 234 -17.15 0.77 0.14
CA SER A 234 -18.60 0.90 -0.01
C SER A 234 -19.19 -0.02 -1.08
#